data_7b0d8f2ce96b2c76be0b913306e0efe6
#
_entry.id   7b0d8f2ce96b2c76be0b913306e0efe6
#
_cell.length_a   1.000
_cell.length_b   1.000
_cell.length_c   1.000
_cell.angle_alpha   90.00
_cell.angle_beta   90.00
_cell.angle_gamma   90.00
#
_symmetry.space_group_name_H-M   'P 1'
#
loop_
_entity.id
_entity.type
_entity.pdbx_description
1 polymer ?
#
loop_
_entity_poly.entity_id
_entity_poly.type
_entity_poly.pdbx_seq_one_letter_code
_entity_poly.pdbx_strand_id
1 'polypeptide(L)'
;MATLELCAKSEVTEGEVIKVEKNDLELAVYNVEGEYFVTDDACTHGPGSLSEGYLDGHVIECDFHGGCFDIRNGEIVAPPCLIPLRTYGVLPDDSNVVIEIPDA
;
A
#
# COMPACT_ATOMS: atom_id res chain seq x y z
N MET A 1 9.58 15.32 10.41
CA MET A 1 9.11 14.03 9.86
C MET A 1 9.20 12.95 10.91
N ALA A 2 8.28 12.04 10.88
CA ALA A 2 8.24 10.93 11.82
C ALA A 2 8.37 9.61 11.06
N THR A 3 8.75 8.57 11.76
CA THR A 3 8.77 7.23 11.19
C THR A 3 7.77 6.36 11.93
N LEU A 4 7.27 5.34 11.25
CA LEU A 4 6.29 4.42 11.84
C LEU A 4 6.64 3.00 11.43
N GLU A 5 6.84 2.14 12.42
CA GLU A 5 7.05 0.72 12.17
C GLU A 5 5.69 0.05 12.04
N LEU A 6 5.46 -0.62 10.93
CA LEU A 6 4.15 -1.20 10.61
C LEU A 6 4.04 -2.67 10.99
N CYS A 7 5.01 -3.47 10.57
CA CYS A 7 4.96 -4.91 10.77
C CYS A 7 6.34 -5.49 10.49
N ALA A 8 6.52 -6.76 10.81
CA ALA A 8 7.73 -7.48 10.42
C ALA A 8 7.65 -7.83 8.93
N LYS A 9 8.78 -7.79 8.25
CA LYS A 9 8.85 -8.16 6.83
C LYS A 9 8.35 -9.58 6.59
N SER A 10 8.60 -10.48 7.54
CA SER A 10 8.16 -11.86 7.44
C SER A 10 6.64 -12.03 7.47
N GLU A 11 5.90 -11.01 7.88
CA GLU A 11 4.44 -11.07 7.91
C GLU A 11 3.82 -10.85 6.53
N VAL A 12 4.60 -10.36 5.57
CA VAL A 12 4.10 -10.08 4.22
C VAL A 12 4.76 -11.05 3.25
N THR A 13 4.01 -12.04 2.81
CA THR A 13 4.51 -13.03 1.85
C THR A 13 4.72 -12.40 0.48
N GLU A 14 5.76 -12.85 -0.23
CA GLU A 14 6.03 -12.37 -1.57
C GLU A 14 4.80 -12.51 -2.48
N GLY A 15 4.48 -11.45 -3.18
CA GLY A 15 3.32 -11.42 -4.08
C GLY A 15 2.01 -11.13 -3.38
N GLU A 16 2.04 -10.80 -2.09
CA GLU A 16 0.82 -10.55 -1.32
C GLU A 16 0.78 -9.14 -0.73
N VAL A 17 -0.40 -8.78 -0.24
CA VAL A 17 -0.64 -7.50 0.42
C VAL A 17 -1.38 -7.78 1.74
N ILE A 18 -1.01 -7.03 2.78
CA ILE A 18 -1.73 -7.10 4.06
C ILE A 18 -2.19 -5.72 4.48
N LYS A 19 -3.20 -5.67 5.34
CA LYS A 19 -3.69 -4.43 5.92
C LYS A 19 -3.04 -4.22 7.28
N VAL A 20 -2.55 -3.01 7.52
CA VAL A 20 -1.99 -2.62 8.83
C VAL A 20 -2.69 -1.35 9.27
N GLU A 21 -3.18 -1.35 10.50
CA GLU A 21 -3.80 -0.17 11.11
C GLU A 21 -2.92 0.31 12.26
N LYS A 22 -2.40 1.53 12.15
CA LYS A 22 -1.59 2.17 13.19
C LYS A 22 -1.78 3.68 13.15
N ASN A 23 -1.80 4.32 14.30
CA ASN A 23 -1.91 5.78 14.43
C ASN A 23 -3.08 6.35 13.63
N ASP A 24 -4.22 5.67 13.66
CA ASP A 24 -5.43 6.04 12.92
C ASP A 24 -5.26 5.98 11.40
N LEU A 25 -4.20 5.37 10.93
CA LEU A 25 -3.98 5.14 9.51
C LEU A 25 -4.35 3.71 9.15
N GLU A 26 -5.03 3.55 8.03
CA GLU A 26 -5.31 2.24 7.44
C GLU A 26 -4.42 2.10 6.22
N LEU A 27 -3.46 1.20 6.29
CA LEU A 27 -2.40 1.07 5.29
C LEU A 27 -2.39 -0.32 4.67
N ALA A 28 -1.99 -0.36 3.40
CA ALA A 28 -1.75 -1.61 2.69
C ALA A 28 -0.24 -1.77 2.52
N VAL A 29 0.30 -2.91 2.91
CA VAL A 29 1.72 -3.24 2.81
C VAL A 29 1.87 -4.35 1.79
N TYR A 30 2.73 -4.13 0.79
CA TYR A 30 2.93 -5.03 -0.33
C TYR A 30 4.34 -5.58 -0.34
N ASN A 31 4.49 -6.83 -0.74
CA ASN A 31 5.79 -7.44 -0.98
C ASN A 31 5.84 -7.91 -2.44
N VAL A 32 6.68 -7.26 -3.24
CA VAL A 32 6.87 -7.63 -4.64
C VAL A 32 8.33 -8.01 -4.83
N GLU A 33 8.59 -9.29 -4.98
CA GLU A 33 9.94 -9.83 -5.18
C GLU A 33 10.94 -9.38 -4.11
N GLY A 34 10.48 -9.31 -2.86
CA GLY A 34 11.33 -8.91 -1.74
C GLY A 34 11.44 -7.41 -1.54
N GLU A 35 10.77 -6.62 -2.36
CA GLU A 35 10.72 -5.18 -2.23
C GLU A 35 9.37 -4.77 -1.64
N TYR A 36 9.39 -3.91 -0.63
CA TYR A 36 8.20 -3.55 0.11
C TYR A 36 7.70 -2.17 -0.27
N PHE A 37 6.37 -2.07 -0.41
CA PHE A 37 5.69 -0.82 -0.73
C PHE A 37 4.54 -0.61 0.24
N VAL A 38 4.20 0.64 0.51
CA VAL A 38 3.10 0.98 1.42
C VAL A 38 2.25 2.09 0.79
N THR A 39 0.94 1.86 0.79
CA THR A 39 -0.04 2.85 0.33
C THR A 39 -1.17 2.95 1.35
N ASP A 40 -2.05 3.93 1.16
CA ASP A 40 -3.32 3.93 1.89
C ASP A 40 -4.08 2.67 1.47
N ASP A 41 -4.81 2.06 2.40
CA ASP A 41 -5.63 0.89 2.10
C ASP A 41 -6.95 1.27 1.44
N ALA A 42 -7.50 2.42 1.80
CA ALA A 42 -8.78 2.86 1.23
C ALA A 42 -8.63 3.23 -0.25
N CYS A 43 -9.51 2.67 -1.07
CA CYS A 43 -9.56 3.02 -2.48
C CYS A 43 -10.05 4.45 -2.63
N THR A 44 -9.40 5.23 -3.52
CA THR A 44 -9.71 6.66 -3.68
C THR A 44 -11.06 6.94 -4.32
N HIS A 45 -11.66 5.96 -5.00
CA HIS A 45 -12.92 6.18 -5.72
C HIS A 45 -14.15 5.62 -5.02
N GLY A 46 -14.01 5.03 -3.86
CA GLY A 46 -15.17 4.49 -3.15
C GLY A 46 -14.79 3.58 -1.99
N PRO A 47 -15.76 2.86 -1.45
CA PRO A 47 -15.59 2.05 -0.25
C PRO A 47 -14.92 0.71 -0.57
N GLY A 48 -13.73 0.72 -1.13
CA GLY A 48 -12.96 -0.48 -1.37
C GLY A 48 -11.75 -0.54 -0.47
N SER A 49 -11.20 -1.74 -0.30
CA SER A 49 -9.99 -1.98 0.46
C SER A 49 -8.95 -2.61 -0.46
N LEU A 50 -7.82 -1.93 -0.66
CA LEU A 50 -6.78 -2.43 -1.55
C LEU A 50 -6.14 -3.72 -1.02
N SER A 51 -6.08 -3.90 0.29
CA SER A 51 -5.55 -5.13 0.87
C SER A 51 -6.41 -6.35 0.56
N GLU A 52 -7.66 -6.15 0.19
CA GLU A 52 -8.55 -7.23 -0.24
C GLU A 52 -8.63 -7.33 -1.76
N GLY A 53 -7.89 -6.49 -2.46
CA GLY A 53 -7.85 -6.49 -3.91
C GLY A 53 -6.87 -7.50 -4.48
N TYR A 54 -6.53 -7.31 -5.73
CA TYR A 54 -5.69 -8.22 -6.47
C TYR A 54 -4.39 -7.56 -6.89
N LEU A 55 -3.26 -8.12 -6.42
CA LEU A 55 -1.94 -7.59 -6.74
C LEU A 55 -1.34 -8.36 -7.91
N ASP A 56 -0.97 -7.63 -8.97
CA ASP A 56 -0.32 -8.19 -10.15
C ASP A 56 0.93 -7.37 -10.45
N GLY A 57 2.10 -7.92 -10.12
CA GLY A 57 3.35 -7.18 -10.23
C GLY A 57 3.33 -5.98 -9.32
N HIS A 58 3.42 -4.76 -9.90
CA HIS A 58 3.37 -3.52 -9.15
C HIS A 58 2.01 -2.81 -9.25
N VAL A 59 1.00 -3.52 -9.77
CA VAL A 59 -0.34 -2.96 -9.94
C VAL A 59 -1.31 -3.61 -8.98
N ILE A 60 -2.02 -2.80 -8.20
CA ILE A 60 -3.06 -3.29 -7.30
C ILE A 60 -4.43 -2.94 -7.88
N GLU A 61 -5.29 -3.95 -7.99
CA GLU A 61 -6.67 -3.76 -8.43
C GLU A 61 -7.56 -3.70 -7.20
N CYS A 62 -8.36 -2.63 -7.11
CA CYS A 62 -9.33 -2.48 -6.02
C CYS A 62 -10.39 -3.58 -6.11
N ASP A 63 -10.80 -4.14 -4.98
CA ASP A 63 -11.84 -5.15 -4.91
C ASP A 63 -13.23 -4.58 -5.24
N PHE A 64 -13.34 -3.27 -5.33
CA PHE A 64 -14.58 -2.58 -5.61
C PHE A 64 -14.42 -1.78 -6.92
N HIS A 65 -15.14 -2.15 -7.97
CA HIS A 65 -15.15 -1.54 -9.31
C HIS A 65 -13.91 -1.80 -10.18
N GLY A 66 -12.90 -2.51 -9.69
CA GLY A 66 -11.76 -2.92 -10.51
C GLY A 66 -10.79 -1.83 -10.93
N GLY A 67 -10.80 -0.68 -10.25
CA GLY A 67 -9.82 0.36 -10.51
C GLY A 67 -8.42 -0.07 -10.10
N CYS A 68 -7.40 0.37 -10.84
CA CYS A 68 -6.03 -0.07 -10.60
C CYS A 68 -5.09 1.10 -10.36
N PHE A 69 -4.10 0.86 -9.51
CA PHE A 69 -3.04 1.82 -9.19
C PHE A 69 -1.67 1.15 -9.28
N ASP A 70 -0.66 1.94 -9.63
CA ASP A 70 0.73 1.52 -9.51
C ASP A 70 1.18 1.79 -8.08
N ILE A 71 1.57 0.75 -7.34
CA ILE A 71 1.92 0.90 -5.93
C ILE A 71 3.26 1.60 -5.70
N ARG A 72 4.07 1.75 -6.74
CA ARG A 72 5.37 2.42 -6.64
C ARG A 72 5.24 3.93 -6.49
N ASN A 73 4.23 4.52 -7.11
CA ASN A 73 4.06 5.97 -7.15
C ASN A 73 2.62 6.44 -6.96
N GLY A 74 1.66 5.51 -6.87
CA GLY A 74 0.26 5.84 -6.67
C GLY A 74 -0.47 6.29 -7.92
N GLU A 75 0.15 6.21 -9.09
CA GLU A 75 -0.49 6.64 -10.33
C GLU A 75 -1.66 5.73 -10.70
N ILE A 76 -2.67 6.33 -11.31
CA ILE A 76 -3.84 5.60 -11.79
C ILE A 76 -3.45 4.80 -13.03
N VAL A 77 -3.74 3.50 -13.00
CA VAL A 77 -3.48 2.60 -14.13
C VAL A 77 -4.75 2.32 -14.91
N ALA A 78 -5.87 2.20 -14.21
CA ALA A 78 -7.15 1.89 -14.87
C ALA A 78 -8.32 2.58 -14.16
N PRO A 79 -9.35 3.02 -14.94
CA PRO A 79 -10.55 3.60 -14.36
C PRO A 79 -11.31 2.54 -13.54
N PRO A 80 -12.25 2.94 -12.66
CA PRO A 80 -12.82 4.30 -12.54
C PRO A 80 -12.09 5.26 -11.61
N CYS A 81 -10.86 4.94 -11.21
CA CYS A 81 -10.10 5.81 -10.32
C CYS A 81 -9.80 7.15 -11.00
N LEU A 82 -10.04 8.25 -10.28
CA LEU A 82 -9.78 9.60 -10.75
C LEU A 82 -8.76 10.34 -9.90
N ILE A 83 -8.47 9.82 -8.71
CA ILE A 83 -7.56 10.44 -7.76
C ILE A 83 -6.40 9.48 -7.51
N PRO A 84 -5.15 9.93 -7.65
CA PRO A 84 -4.00 9.07 -7.37
C PRO A 84 -4.00 8.57 -5.93
N LEU A 85 -3.43 7.39 -5.75
CA LEU A 85 -3.32 6.75 -4.45
C LEU A 85 -2.14 7.34 -3.67
N ARG A 86 -2.32 7.57 -2.37
CA ARG A 86 -1.23 8.03 -1.53
C ARG A 86 -0.26 6.91 -1.24
N THR A 87 1.02 7.16 -1.46
CA THR A 87 2.09 6.20 -1.14
C THR A 87 2.96 6.74 -0.02
N TYR A 88 3.67 5.84 0.66
CA TYR A 88 4.57 6.17 1.76
C TYR A 88 5.95 5.61 1.45
N GLY A 89 6.98 6.39 1.72
CA GLY A 89 8.36 5.95 1.54
C GLY A 89 8.73 4.88 2.55
N VAL A 90 9.24 3.76 2.07
CA VAL A 90 9.71 2.67 2.93
C VAL A 90 11.19 2.89 3.20
N LEU A 91 11.55 2.92 4.49
CA LEU A 91 12.91 3.16 4.93
C LEU A 91 13.69 1.86 5.04
N PRO A 92 15.03 1.91 4.91
CA PRO A 92 15.85 0.71 5.09
C PRO A 92 15.70 0.14 6.50
N ASP A 93 15.43 -1.14 6.59
CA ASP A 93 15.36 -1.86 7.86
C ASP A 93 15.49 -3.34 7.57
N ASP A 94 16.30 -4.04 8.34
CA ASP A 94 16.58 -5.46 8.08
C ASP A 94 15.41 -6.39 8.38
N SER A 95 14.55 -6.02 9.31
CA SER A 95 13.53 -6.93 9.84
C SER A 95 12.10 -6.43 9.72
N ASN A 96 11.90 -5.12 9.67
CA ASN A 96 10.57 -4.54 9.73
C ASN A 96 10.28 -3.64 8.55
N VAL A 97 8.99 -3.46 8.28
CA VAL A 97 8.52 -2.47 7.31
C VAL A 97 8.32 -1.16 8.07
N VAL A 98 9.17 -0.19 7.79
CA VAL A 98 9.15 1.12 8.43
C VAL A 98 8.92 2.17 7.37
N ILE A 99 8.00 3.09 7.63
CA ILE A 99 7.69 4.14 6.67
C ILE A 99 8.00 5.52 7.25
N GLU A 100 8.16 6.47 6.35
CA GLU A 100 8.29 7.88 6.67
C GLU A 100 6.92 8.53 6.57
N ILE A 101 6.50 9.21 7.64
CA ILE A 101 5.21 9.89 7.68
C ILE A 101 5.46 11.38 7.54
N PRO A 102 4.82 12.05 6.57
CA PRO A 102 4.96 13.49 6.44
C PRO A 102 4.37 14.19 7.67
N ASP A 103 4.94 15.32 8.03
CA ASP A 103 4.43 16.15 9.10
C ASP A 103 3.06 16.69 8.69
N ALA A 104 2.17 16.74 9.66
CA ALA A 104 0.82 17.26 9.42
C ALA A 104 0.81 18.77 9.20
#